data_d7bba45b0403ace8d4b27d7c37f90591
#
_entry.id   d7bba45b0403ace8d4b27d7c37f90591
#
_cell.length_a   1.000
_cell.length_b   1.000
_cell.length_c   1.000
_cell.angle_alpha   90.00
_cell.angle_beta   90.00
_cell.angle_gamma   90.00
#
_symmetry.space_group_name_H-M   'P 1'
#
loop_
_entity.id
_entity.type
_entity.pdbx_description
1 polymer ?
#
loop_
_entity_poly.entity_id
_entity_poly.type
_entity_poly.pdbx_seq_one_letter_code
_entity_poly.pdbx_strand_id
1 'polypeptide(L)'
;GTLYLGECPAAWRAEKQRDMIETDKIYNMDCLEGMSRMPEGSVDAIIADLPYGVLNRGNRSACWDRQIPLGPLWEQYRRIIKPDSPIILFAQGIFSAHLMLSQPGIWRYNLVWQKDRVTGHLNANRMPLRQHEDILVFYMKQPVYHPQMTPCPPERRNHGRSMTEGSFTNRCYGEMKLVPVRMADNKYPTSVI
;
A
#
# COMPACT_ATOMS: atom_id res chain seq x y z
N GLY A 1 33.20 10.32 -38.26
CA GLY A 1 33.03 9.02 -37.62
C GLY A 1 31.58 8.68 -37.56
N THR A 2 31.11 7.75 -38.39
CA THR A 2 29.72 7.29 -38.48
C THR A 2 29.48 6.35 -37.30
N LEU A 3 28.59 6.72 -36.35
CA LEU A 3 28.12 5.84 -35.29
C LEU A 3 27.18 4.79 -35.91
N TYR A 4 27.65 3.57 -36.01
CA TYR A 4 26.79 2.41 -36.27
C TYR A 4 25.93 2.15 -35.03
N LEU A 5 24.67 2.52 -35.10
CA LEU A 5 23.64 2.00 -34.20
C LEU A 5 23.31 0.58 -34.66
N GLY A 6 24.13 -0.40 -34.23
CA GLY A 6 23.87 -1.79 -34.48
C GLY A 6 22.54 -2.21 -33.84
N GLU A 7 21.62 -2.69 -34.66
CA GLU A 7 20.40 -3.34 -34.15
C GLU A 7 20.79 -4.51 -33.25
N CYS A 8 20.21 -4.54 -32.07
CA CYS A 8 20.41 -5.61 -31.09
C CYS A 8 20.06 -6.96 -31.75
N PRO A 9 20.94 -7.96 -31.74
CA PRO A 9 20.66 -9.24 -32.39
C PRO A 9 19.33 -9.83 -31.96
N ALA A 10 18.53 -10.35 -32.89
CA ALA A 10 17.24 -10.96 -32.63
C ALA A 10 17.31 -12.09 -31.59
N ALA A 11 18.43 -12.80 -31.52
CA ALA A 11 18.71 -13.83 -30.51
C ALA A 11 18.75 -13.24 -29.08
N TRP A 12 19.34 -12.08 -28.88
CA TRP A 12 19.40 -11.41 -27.55
C TRP A 12 18.02 -10.90 -27.11
N ARG A 13 17.19 -10.43 -28.06
CA ARG A 13 15.77 -10.07 -27.78
C ARG A 13 14.96 -11.31 -27.42
N ALA A 14 15.15 -12.43 -28.09
CA ALA A 14 14.44 -13.68 -27.84
C ALA A 14 14.86 -14.35 -26.53
N GLU A 15 16.12 -14.21 -26.11
CA GLU A 15 16.63 -14.72 -24.84
C GLU A 15 16.09 -13.89 -23.66
N LYS A 16 16.07 -12.55 -23.79
CA LYS A 16 15.47 -11.65 -22.81
C LYS A 16 13.95 -11.85 -22.69
N GLN A 17 13.28 -12.24 -23.76
CA GLN A 17 11.83 -12.49 -23.78
C GLN A 17 11.45 -13.83 -23.15
N ARG A 18 12.35 -14.83 -23.11
CA ARG A 18 12.14 -16.11 -22.42
C ARG A 18 12.24 -16.02 -20.89
N ASP A 19 12.90 -15.00 -20.37
CA ASP A 19 13.11 -14.79 -18.93
C ASP A 19 12.10 -13.82 -18.30
N MET A 20 11.17 -13.27 -19.08
CA MET A 20 10.16 -12.33 -18.58
C MET A 20 9.10 -13.03 -17.75
N ILE A 21 8.66 -12.35 -16.67
CA ILE A 21 7.49 -12.78 -15.89
C ILE A 21 6.23 -12.67 -16.76
N GLU A 22 5.49 -13.76 -16.87
CA GLU A 22 4.20 -13.79 -17.56
C GLU A 22 3.07 -13.37 -16.61
N THR A 23 2.04 -12.74 -17.17
CA THR A 23 0.83 -12.39 -16.41
C THR A 23 -0.01 -13.64 -16.08
N ASP A 24 -0.89 -13.52 -15.08
CA ASP A 24 -1.82 -14.57 -14.65
C ASP A 24 -1.15 -15.88 -14.17
N LYS A 25 0.11 -15.78 -13.71
CA LYS A 25 0.87 -16.90 -13.16
C LYS A 25 1.35 -16.63 -11.74
N ILE A 26 1.47 -17.71 -10.97
CA ILE A 26 2.06 -17.70 -9.62
C ILE A 26 3.49 -18.22 -9.74
N TYR A 27 4.44 -17.45 -9.19
CA TYR A 27 5.85 -17.79 -9.17
C TYR A 27 6.32 -18.02 -7.74
N ASN A 28 6.95 -19.17 -7.50
CA ASN A 28 7.62 -19.48 -6.24
C ASN A 28 9.13 -19.21 -6.39
N MET A 29 9.53 -17.95 -6.17
CA MET A 29 10.92 -17.50 -6.31
C MET A 29 11.20 -16.32 -5.38
N ASP A 30 12.45 -15.90 -5.28
CA ASP A 30 12.81 -14.64 -4.63
C ASP A 30 12.14 -13.45 -5.34
N CYS A 31 11.49 -12.58 -4.56
CA CYS A 31 10.70 -11.50 -5.14
C CYS A 31 11.58 -10.43 -5.83
N LEU A 32 12.81 -10.19 -5.35
CA LEU A 32 13.73 -9.24 -6.00
C LEU A 32 14.19 -9.78 -7.35
N GLU A 33 14.47 -11.10 -7.41
CA GLU A 33 14.79 -11.77 -8.66
C GLU A 33 13.60 -11.72 -9.63
N GLY A 34 12.40 -12.07 -9.16
CA GLY A 34 11.19 -12.01 -9.96
C GLY A 34 10.94 -10.61 -10.51
N MET A 35 10.96 -9.59 -9.64
CA MET A 35 10.77 -8.20 -10.07
C MET A 35 11.83 -7.74 -11.06
N SER A 36 13.09 -8.19 -10.96
CA SER A 36 14.14 -7.81 -11.92
C SER A 36 13.81 -8.20 -13.37
N ARG A 37 12.96 -9.21 -13.55
CA ARG A 37 12.50 -9.72 -14.86
C ARG A 37 11.24 -9.02 -15.37
N MET A 38 10.63 -8.11 -14.57
CA MET A 38 9.46 -7.33 -14.97
C MET A 38 9.87 -6.05 -15.71
N PRO A 39 9.12 -5.61 -16.73
CA PRO A 39 9.36 -4.33 -17.40
C PRO A 39 9.18 -3.15 -16.45
N GLU A 40 9.88 -2.07 -16.72
CA GLU A 40 9.69 -0.79 -16.06
C GLU A 40 8.27 -0.26 -16.32
N GLY A 41 7.62 0.29 -15.26
CA GLY A 41 6.29 0.90 -15.35
C GLY A 41 5.18 -0.05 -15.85
N SER A 42 5.32 -1.36 -15.63
CA SER A 42 4.37 -2.37 -16.12
C SER A 42 3.26 -2.73 -15.12
N VAL A 43 3.39 -2.31 -13.85
CA VAL A 43 2.51 -2.74 -12.76
C VAL A 43 1.55 -1.64 -12.36
N ASP A 44 0.26 -1.96 -12.30
CA ASP A 44 -0.82 -1.02 -11.95
C ASP A 44 -1.08 -0.92 -10.44
N ALA A 45 -0.65 -1.90 -9.66
CA ALA A 45 -0.70 -1.88 -8.20
C ALA A 45 0.26 -2.92 -7.62
N ILE A 46 0.85 -2.62 -6.48
CA ILE A 46 1.59 -3.59 -5.67
C ILE A 46 0.83 -3.80 -4.38
N ILE A 47 0.49 -5.07 -4.07
CA ILE A 47 -0.10 -5.46 -2.79
C ILE A 47 0.78 -6.57 -2.23
N ALA A 48 1.40 -6.35 -1.08
CA ALA A 48 2.34 -7.30 -0.51
C ALA A 48 2.21 -7.44 1.00
N ASP A 49 2.23 -8.69 1.46
CA ASP A 49 2.43 -9.07 2.86
C ASP A 49 3.87 -9.53 3.01
N LEU A 50 4.72 -8.63 3.50
CA LEU A 50 6.16 -8.85 3.59
C LEU A 50 6.50 -9.67 4.85
N PRO A 51 7.60 -10.42 4.88
CA PRO A 51 8.05 -11.08 6.10
C PRO A 51 8.52 -10.03 7.13
N TYR A 52 7.92 -10.06 8.35
CA TYR A 52 8.17 -9.05 9.40
C TYR A 52 9.44 -9.30 10.21
N GLY A 53 10.02 -10.52 10.13
CA GLY A 53 11.21 -10.92 10.87
C GLY A 53 10.95 -11.13 12.38
N VAL A 54 9.75 -11.50 12.76
CA VAL A 54 9.35 -11.69 14.16
C VAL A 54 9.18 -13.15 14.56
N LEU A 55 8.87 -14.04 13.61
CA LEU A 55 8.62 -15.46 13.86
C LEU A 55 9.89 -16.30 13.89
N ASN A 56 10.95 -15.86 13.24
CA ASN A 56 12.23 -16.59 13.13
C ASN A 56 13.09 -16.53 14.41
N ARG A 57 12.72 -15.71 15.39
CA ARG A 57 13.44 -15.57 16.67
C ARG A 57 13.33 -16.85 17.50
N GLY A 58 14.33 -17.74 17.36
CA GLY A 58 14.38 -19.02 18.08
C GLY A 58 13.54 -20.16 17.47
N ASN A 59 12.87 -19.94 16.35
CA ASN A 59 12.07 -20.96 15.65
C ASN A 59 12.71 -21.30 14.28
N ARG A 60 13.37 -22.47 14.20
CA ARG A 60 14.01 -22.95 12.96
C ARG A 60 13.00 -23.21 11.84
N SER A 61 11.75 -23.54 12.17
CA SER A 61 10.69 -23.77 11.17
C SER A 61 10.19 -22.50 10.52
N ALA A 62 10.48 -21.32 11.09
CA ALA A 62 10.13 -20.02 10.55
C ALA A 62 11.32 -19.30 9.92
N CYS A 63 12.28 -20.02 9.37
CA CYS A 63 13.47 -19.45 8.72
C CYS A 63 13.14 -18.57 7.51
N TRP A 64 11.97 -18.72 6.93
CA TRP A 64 11.45 -17.91 5.83
C TRP A 64 11.07 -16.48 6.26
N ASP A 65 10.75 -16.25 7.54
CA ASP A 65 10.36 -14.92 8.05
C ASP A 65 11.60 -14.02 8.25
N ARG A 66 12.31 -13.74 7.18
CA ARG A 66 13.45 -12.81 7.15
C ARG A 66 13.04 -11.55 6.43
N GLN A 67 13.24 -10.39 7.07
CA GLN A 67 12.96 -9.11 6.45
C GLN A 67 13.75 -8.97 5.14
N ILE A 68 13.04 -8.56 4.09
CA ILE A 68 13.65 -8.24 2.80
C ILE A 68 14.38 -6.89 2.96
N PRO A 69 15.60 -6.75 2.44
CA PRO A 69 16.32 -5.48 2.48
C PRO A 69 15.50 -4.37 1.80
N LEU A 70 15.12 -3.33 2.56
CA LEU A 70 14.19 -2.30 2.09
C LEU A 70 14.77 -1.46 0.94
N GLY A 71 16.08 -1.22 0.90
CA GLY A 71 16.70 -0.47 -0.20
C GLY A 71 16.44 -1.10 -1.56
N PRO A 72 16.92 -2.35 -1.82
CA PRO A 72 16.66 -3.07 -3.07
C PRO A 72 15.15 -3.28 -3.34
N LEU A 73 14.34 -3.51 -2.31
CA LEU A 73 12.89 -3.67 -2.46
C LEU A 73 12.25 -2.41 -3.07
N TRP A 74 12.53 -1.24 -2.48
CA TRP A 74 12.00 0.03 -2.96
C TRP A 74 12.54 0.44 -4.33
N GLU A 75 13.78 0.07 -4.65
CA GLU A 75 14.34 0.27 -5.99
C GLU A 75 13.52 -0.48 -7.03
N GLN A 76 13.22 -1.78 -6.80
CA GLN A 76 12.41 -2.58 -7.70
C GLN A 76 10.95 -2.09 -7.73
N TYR A 77 10.33 -1.78 -6.60
CA TYR A 77 8.97 -1.26 -6.56
C TYR A 77 8.83 0.01 -7.40
N ARG A 78 9.73 0.98 -7.22
CA ARG A 78 9.71 2.24 -7.99
C ARG A 78 9.95 2.04 -9.48
N ARG A 79 10.73 1.03 -9.85
CA ARG A 79 11.04 0.72 -11.25
C ARG A 79 9.85 0.11 -11.97
N ILE A 80 9.20 -0.87 -11.36
CA ILE A 80 8.13 -1.66 -12.02
C ILE A 80 6.76 -1.00 -11.96
N ILE A 81 6.49 -0.17 -10.94
CA ILE A 81 5.17 0.44 -10.75
C ILE A 81 4.97 1.66 -11.66
N LYS A 82 3.75 1.86 -12.14
CA LYS A 82 3.37 3.08 -12.85
C LYS A 82 3.34 4.28 -11.87
N PRO A 83 3.63 5.52 -12.33
CA PRO A 83 3.77 6.69 -11.45
C PRO A 83 2.52 7.05 -10.63
N ASP A 84 1.33 6.74 -11.15
CA ASP A 84 0.01 7.01 -10.58
C ASP A 84 -0.66 5.77 -9.98
N SER A 85 0.15 4.82 -9.54
CA SER A 85 -0.31 3.55 -9.01
C SER A 85 0.08 3.36 -7.54
N PRO A 86 -0.76 2.67 -6.74
CA PRO A 86 -0.53 2.50 -5.31
C PRO A 86 0.39 1.30 -5.00
N ILE A 87 1.17 1.45 -3.93
CA ILE A 87 1.88 0.36 -3.25
C ILE A 87 1.22 0.18 -1.89
N ILE A 88 0.69 -1.01 -1.63
CA ILE A 88 -0.08 -1.35 -0.45
C ILE A 88 0.64 -2.47 0.29
N LEU A 89 1.11 -2.19 1.52
CA LEU A 89 1.92 -3.12 2.29
C LEU A 89 1.24 -3.44 3.62
N PHE A 90 1.08 -4.73 3.91
CA PHE A 90 0.67 -5.18 5.23
C PHE A 90 1.85 -5.08 6.19
N ALA A 91 1.59 -4.66 7.41
CA ALA A 91 2.62 -4.49 8.42
C ALA A 91 2.04 -4.51 9.83
N GLN A 92 2.91 -4.67 10.83
CA GLN A 92 2.52 -4.62 12.23
C GLN A 92 3.66 -4.12 13.13
N GLY A 93 3.29 -3.30 14.11
CA GLY A 93 4.19 -2.85 15.17
C GLY A 93 5.39 -2.05 14.63
N ILE A 94 6.60 -2.40 15.09
CA ILE A 94 7.82 -1.68 14.70
C ILE A 94 8.12 -1.79 13.19
N PHE A 95 7.67 -2.87 12.55
CA PHE A 95 7.86 -3.03 11.10
C PHE A 95 7.06 -2.00 10.30
N SER A 96 5.84 -1.63 10.77
CA SER A 96 5.08 -0.51 10.19
C SER A 96 5.89 0.79 10.20
N ALA A 97 6.52 1.10 11.34
CA ALA A 97 7.36 2.30 11.48
C ALA A 97 8.59 2.23 10.54
N HIS A 98 9.25 1.09 10.43
CA HIS A 98 10.39 0.92 9.51
C HIS A 98 9.99 1.18 8.07
N LEU A 99 8.86 0.64 7.61
CA LEU A 99 8.36 0.87 6.25
C LEU A 99 8.03 2.35 6.02
N MET A 100 7.30 3.00 6.92
CA MET A 100 6.98 4.43 6.81
C MET A 100 8.23 5.31 6.76
N LEU A 101 9.20 5.07 7.66
CA LEU A 101 10.45 5.84 7.73
C LEU A 101 11.38 5.55 6.55
N SER A 102 11.28 4.39 5.93
CA SER A 102 12.08 4.07 4.75
C SER A 102 11.68 4.88 3.52
N GLN A 103 10.42 5.37 3.45
CA GLN A 103 9.90 6.12 2.31
C GLN A 103 8.91 7.23 2.74
N PRO A 104 9.31 8.18 3.60
CA PRO A 104 8.42 9.20 4.14
C PRO A 104 7.85 10.13 3.06
N GLY A 105 8.58 10.32 1.96
CA GLY A 105 8.15 11.19 0.85
C GLY A 105 6.98 10.66 0.02
N ILE A 106 6.76 9.34 0.02
CA ILE A 106 5.68 8.69 -0.74
C ILE A 106 4.67 7.94 0.14
N TRP A 107 4.94 7.78 1.44
CA TRP A 107 3.92 7.32 2.38
C TRP A 107 2.81 8.35 2.49
N ARG A 108 1.55 7.88 2.51
CA ARG A 108 0.36 8.75 2.48
C ARG A 108 -0.53 8.58 3.69
N TYR A 109 -0.97 7.36 3.96
CA TYR A 109 -1.84 7.06 5.08
C TYR A 109 -1.82 5.57 5.41
N ASN A 110 -2.41 5.23 6.55
CA ASN A 110 -2.63 3.85 6.96
C ASN A 110 -4.12 3.55 7.00
N LEU A 111 -4.46 2.32 6.67
CA LEU A 111 -5.73 1.71 7.04
C LEU A 111 -5.47 0.72 8.19
N VAL A 112 -6.47 0.51 9.01
CA VAL A 112 -6.47 -0.49 10.08
C VAL A 112 -7.39 -1.61 9.66
N TRP A 113 -6.81 -2.77 9.39
CA TRP A 113 -7.58 -3.97 9.12
C TRP A 113 -7.98 -4.64 10.43
N GLN A 114 -9.27 -4.55 10.78
CA GLN A 114 -9.82 -5.24 11.94
C GLN A 114 -10.09 -6.69 11.58
N LYS A 115 -9.43 -7.61 12.28
CA LYS A 115 -9.58 -9.05 12.06
C LYS A 115 -10.77 -9.61 12.84
N ASP A 116 -11.45 -10.59 12.25
CA ASP A 116 -12.54 -11.32 12.94
C ASP A 116 -12.03 -12.11 14.15
N ARG A 117 -10.77 -12.58 14.09
CA ARG A 117 -10.15 -13.37 15.16
C ARG A 117 -8.98 -12.63 15.77
N VAL A 118 -8.94 -12.66 17.08
CA VAL A 118 -7.82 -12.13 17.86
C VAL A 118 -6.65 -13.11 17.87
N THR A 119 -5.44 -12.57 18.03
CA THR A 119 -4.20 -13.34 18.14
C THR A 119 -3.40 -12.92 19.38
N GLY A 120 -2.40 -13.73 19.77
CA GLY A 120 -1.51 -13.40 20.88
C GLY A 120 -1.97 -13.95 22.23
N HIS A 121 -2.80 -15.00 22.25
CA HIS A 121 -3.35 -15.62 23.47
C HIS A 121 -2.30 -16.01 24.53
N LEU A 122 -1.09 -16.38 24.12
CA LEU A 122 0.02 -16.71 25.05
C LEU A 122 0.44 -15.50 25.90
N ASN A 123 0.12 -14.29 25.49
CA ASN A 123 0.44 -13.05 26.18
C ASN A 123 -0.78 -12.36 26.80
N ALA A 124 -1.93 -13.03 26.86
CA ALA A 124 -3.20 -12.42 27.32
C ALA A 124 -3.14 -11.81 28.72
N ASN A 125 -2.28 -12.35 29.60
CA ASN A 125 -2.06 -11.83 30.95
C ASN A 125 -1.04 -10.69 31.04
N ARG A 126 -0.41 -10.29 29.92
CA ARG A 126 0.66 -9.29 29.87
C ARG A 126 0.32 -8.10 28.98
N MET A 127 -0.53 -8.30 27.99
CA MET A 127 -0.89 -7.27 27.02
C MET A 127 -2.24 -7.61 26.36
N PRO A 128 -2.96 -6.62 25.82
CA PRO A 128 -4.18 -6.86 25.05
C PRO A 128 -3.96 -7.81 23.89
N LEU A 129 -4.96 -8.61 23.55
CA LEU A 129 -4.96 -9.44 22.36
C LEU A 129 -4.97 -8.56 21.09
N ARG A 130 -4.26 -8.98 20.08
CA ARG A 130 -4.21 -8.28 18.80
C ARG A 130 -5.42 -8.61 17.94
N GLN A 131 -6.11 -7.57 17.46
CA GLN A 131 -7.27 -7.71 16.59
C GLN A 131 -7.14 -6.89 15.31
N HIS A 132 -5.99 -6.32 15.04
CA HIS A 132 -5.79 -5.52 13.83
C HIS A 132 -4.39 -5.68 13.24
N GLU A 133 -4.27 -5.31 11.99
CA GLU A 133 -3.01 -5.08 11.29
C GLU A 133 -3.07 -3.74 10.57
N ASP A 134 -1.90 -3.15 10.33
CA ASP A 134 -1.77 -1.93 9.55
C ASP A 134 -1.68 -2.29 8.06
N ILE A 135 -2.36 -1.50 7.24
CA ILE A 135 -2.19 -1.50 5.79
C ILE A 135 -1.64 -0.13 5.41
N LEU A 136 -0.39 -0.10 4.99
CA LEU A 136 0.33 1.12 4.65
C LEU A 136 0.16 1.41 3.17
N VAL A 137 -0.24 2.64 2.84
CA VAL A 137 -0.48 3.08 1.47
C VAL A 137 0.57 4.10 1.06
N PHE A 138 1.27 3.77 -0.03
CA PHE A 138 2.31 4.60 -0.63
C PHE A 138 1.97 4.88 -2.09
N TYR A 139 2.25 6.09 -2.56
CA TYR A 139 2.21 6.41 -3.99
C TYR A 139 3.01 7.68 -4.29
N MET A 140 3.53 7.77 -5.52
CA MET A 140 4.26 8.94 -6.01
C MET A 140 3.29 10.05 -6.44
N LYS A 141 2.35 9.71 -7.31
CA LYS A 141 1.24 10.59 -7.75
C LYS A 141 -0.08 9.99 -7.27
N GLN A 142 -1.08 10.85 -7.07
CA GLN A 142 -2.41 10.41 -6.64
C GLN A 142 -2.99 9.39 -7.62
N PRO A 143 -3.23 8.14 -7.19
CA PRO A 143 -3.90 7.14 -8.01
C PRO A 143 -5.38 7.45 -8.16
N VAL A 144 -6.02 6.80 -9.13
CA VAL A 144 -7.48 6.82 -9.25
C VAL A 144 -8.08 6.21 -7.99
N TYR A 145 -9.02 6.93 -7.37
CA TYR A 145 -9.69 6.50 -6.16
C TYR A 145 -11.20 6.47 -6.36
N HIS A 146 -11.79 5.30 -6.20
CA HIS A 146 -13.25 5.09 -6.24
C HIS A 146 -13.73 4.74 -4.83
N PRO A 147 -14.23 5.72 -4.03
CA PRO A 147 -14.68 5.45 -2.68
C PRO A 147 -15.86 4.48 -2.69
N GLN A 148 -15.73 3.38 -1.95
CA GLN A 148 -16.82 2.42 -1.76
C GLN A 148 -17.78 2.97 -0.70
N MET A 149 -18.81 3.66 -1.18
CA MET A 149 -19.81 4.32 -0.33
C MET A 149 -20.69 3.29 0.38
N THR A 150 -20.94 3.49 1.66
CA THR A 150 -21.87 2.65 2.44
C THR A 150 -23.17 3.40 2.72
N PRO A 151 -24.34 2.72 2.71
CA PRO A 151 -25.61 3.36 3.07
C PRO A 151 -25.55 3.96 4.48
N CYS A 152 -26.08 5.18 4.62
CA CYS A 152 -26.21 5.83 5.92
C CYS A 152 -27.60 5.57 6.50
N PRO A 153 -27.71 4.87 7.65
CA PRO A 153 -29.00 4.68 8.31
C PRO A 153 -29.69 6.02 8.59
N PRO A 154 -31.03 6.13 8.45
CA PRO A 154 -31.76 7.38 8.60
C PRO A 154 -31.48 8.13 9.91
N GLU A 155 -31.33 7.37 11.03
CA GLU A 155 -31.04 7.90 12.35
C GLU A 155 -29.62 8.51 12.49
N ARG A 156 -28.70 8.17 11.58
CA ARG A 156 -27.33 8.70 11.53
C ARG A 156 -27.11 9.72 10.41
N ARG A 157 -28.16 10.02 9.64
CA ARG A 157 -28.11 11.10 8.67
C ARG A 157 -27.93 12.40 9.43
N ASN A 158 -26.84 13.11 9.21
CA ASN A 158 -26.73 14.46 9.73
C ASN A 158 -27.91 15.25 9.16
N HIS A 159 -28.89 15.57 10.02
CA HIS A 159 -29.87 16.61 9.72
C HIS A 159 -29.05 17.91 9.67
N GLY A 160 -28.54 18.22 8.48
CA GLY A 160 -27.60 19.29 8.29
C GLY A 160 -28.09 20.55 9.01
N ARG A 161 -27.32 21.06 9.95
CA ARG A 161 -27.36 22.50 10.17
C ARG A 161 -27.14 23.12 8.80
N SER A 162 -28.18 23.81 8.32
CA SER A 162 -28.09 24.62 7.11
C SER A 162 -26.92 25.59 7.34
N MET A 163 -25.74 25.21 6.86
CA MET A 163 -24.62 26.14 6.82
C MET A 163 -24.88 27.01 5.62
N THR A 164 -25.29 28.22 5.86
CA THR A 164 -25.35 29.28 4.84
C THR A 164 -23.99 29.39 4.16
N GLU A 165 -24.00 29.66 2.86
CA GLU A 165 -22.78 29.95 2.11
C GLU A 165 -21.96 30.98 2.85
N GLY A 166 -20.67 30.71 3.05
CA GLY A 166 -19.77 31.59 3.75
C GLY A 166 -18.36 31.02 3.80
N SER A 167 -17.45 31.78 4.35
CA SER A 167 -16.13 31.29 4.70
C SER A 167 -15.89 31.50 6.19
N PHE A 168 -15.11 30.66 6.80
CA PHE A 168 -14.59 30.88 8.14
C PHE A 168 -13.08 30.67 8.15
N THR A 169 -12.39 31.45 8.97
CA THR A 169 -10.95 31.32 9.12
C THR A 169 -10.64 30.47 10.35
N ASN A 170 -9.92 29.39 10.11
CA ASN A 170 -9.39 28.54 11.18
C ASN A 170 -7.89 28.83 11.35
N ARG A 171 -7.42 29.02 12.60
CA ARG A 171 -5.99 29.30 12.88
C ARG A 171 -5.04 28.21 12.38
N CYS A 172 -5.51 26.97 12.28
CA CYS A 172 -4.70 25.83 11.83
C CYS A 172 -4.76 25.60 10.31
N TYR A 173 -5.90 25.89 9.67
CA TYR A 173 -6.16 25.53 8.27
C TYR A 173 -6.40 26.75 7.35
N GLY A 174 -6.31 27.96 7.89
CA GLY A 174 -6.57 29.18 7.14
C GLY A 174 -8.04 29.39 6.79
N GLU A 175 -8.30 30.06 5.66
CA GLU A 175 -9.65 30.32 5.18
C GLU A 175 -10.25 29.06 4.53
N MET A 176 -11.42 28.65 5.04
CA MET A 176 -12.16 27.49 4.52
C MET A 176 -13.51 27.94 3.96
N LYS A 177 -13.82 27.55 2.73
CA LYS A 177 -15.14 27.77 2.15
C LYS A 177 -16.14 26.79 2.76
N LEU A 178 -17.25 27.31 3.27
CA LEU A 178 -18.36 26.48 3.71
C LEU A 178 -19.10 25.96 2.47
N VAL A 179 -19.12 24.64 2.31
CA VAL A 179 -19.89 23.98 1.28
C VAL A 179 -21.20 23.51 1.91
N PRO A 180 -22.37 23.80 1.32
CA PRO A 180 -23.65 23.28 1.82
C PRO A 180 -23.56 21.76 1.95
N VAL A 181 -23.77 21.25 3.18
CA VAL A 181 -23.83 19.82 3.42
C VAL A 181 -25.11 19.29 2.81
N ARG A 182 -25.04 18.68 1.64
CA ARG A 182 -26.14 17.88 1.11
C ARG A 182 -26.33 16.67 2.02
N MET A 183 -27.55 16.41 2.43
CA MET A 183 -27.89 15.16 3.12
C MET A 183 -27.50 14.01 2.20
N ALA A 184 -26.43 13.31 2.54
CA ALA A 184 -25.97 12.18 1.76
C ALA A 184 -26.62 10.91 2.30
N ASP A 185 -27.29 10.15 1.43
CA ASP A 185 -27.80 8.82 1.76
C ASP A 185 -26.68 7.79 1.99
N ASN A 186 -25.45 8.17 1.69
CA ASN A 186 -24.27 7.33 1.76
C ASN A 186 -23.14 8.01 2.54
N LYS A 187 -22.32 7.21 3.18
CA LYS A 187 -21.08 7.61 3.88
C LYS A 187 -19.85 7.20 3.10
N TYR A 188 -18.84 8.04 3.16
CA TYR A 188 -17.50 7.67 2.71
C TYR A 188 -16.91 6.54 3.57
N PRO A 189 -16.05 5.69 2.98
CA PRO A 189 -15.34 4.67 3.74
C PRO A 189 -14.44 5.32 4.79
N THR A 190 -14.20 4.59 5.88
CA THR A 190 -13.32 4.99 6.97
C THR A 190 -11.97 4.29 6.87
N SER A 191 -10.99 4.72 7.67
CA SER A 191 -9.67 4.10 7.74
C SER A 191 -9.65 2.77 8.51
N VAL A 192 -10.74 2.38 9.13
CA VAL A 192 -10.92 1.04 9.76
C VAL A 192 -11.78 0.21 8.84
N ILE A 193 -11.28 -0.94 8.42
CA ILE A 193 -11.86 -1.87 7.47
C ILE A 193 -11.93 -3.28 8.04
#